data_c4ecfa8e82a1a090fc852431e72fec1d
#
_entry.id   c4ecfa8e82a1a090fc852431e72fec1d
#
_cell.length_a   1.000
_cell.length_b   1.000
_cell.length_c   1.000
_cell.angle_alpha   90.00
_cell.angle_beta   90.00
_cell.angle_gamma   90.00
#
_symmetry.space_group_name_H-M   'P 1'
#
loop_
_entity.id
_entity.type
_entity.pdbx_description
1 polymer ?
#
loop_
_entity_poly.entity_id
_entity_poly.type
_entity_poly.pdbx_seq_one_letter_code
_entity_poly.pdbx_strand_id
1 'polypeptide(L)'
;MKRNRKEKDRFTGAMFRSMLGPAVLSSLGLAFGDAADAVVVGQRMGATGLAAVGLALPVYMVMNVFVHGFGSGGSVYYARLMGEGREQEAVRNFRQVIQAALAVSVLLGAAGRLFLDRFLWLLGTTPSDGAVFAACKTYVGILLIGMPVIFLSYVSNYYLRNDDYSKLAGIGFTVGNVCD
;
A
#
# COMPACT_ATOMS: atom_id res chain seq x y z
N MET A 1 -6.67 -6.56 -43.52
CA MET A 1 -6.16 -7.08 -42.24
C MET A 1 -4.98 -6.29 -41.67
N LYS A 2 -3.93 -5.91 -42.41
CA LYS A 2 -2.76 -5.10 -41.95
C LYS A 2 -3.07 -3.68 -41.47
N ARG A 3 -4.08 -2.99 -42.05
CA ARG A 3 -4.45 -1.61 -41.69
C ARG A 3 -5.07 -1.52 -40.28
N ASN A 4 -5.88 -2.48 -39.91
CA ASN A 4 -6.54 -2.56 -38.60
C ASN A 4 -5.54 -2.83 -37.47
N ARG A 5 -4.45 -3.53 -37.75
CA ARG A 5 -3.37 -3.81 -36.79
C ARG A 5 -2.55 -2.56 -36.46
N LYS A 6 -2.18 -1.78 -37.50
CA LYS A 6 -1.44 -0.50 -37.32
C LYS A 6 -2.25 0.56 -36.56
N GLU A 7 -3.55 0.59 -36.73
CA GLU A 7 -4.45 1.52 -36.04
C GLU A 7 -4.58 1.14 -34.57
N LYS A 8 -4.70 -0.17 -34.30
CA LYS A 8 -4.72 -0.74 -32.93
C LYS A 8 -3.38 -0.48 -32.20
N ASP A 9 -2.26 -0.65 -32.89
CA ASP A 9 -0.92 -0.41 -32.32
C ASP A 9 -0.70 1.09 -32.02
N ARG A 10 -1.21 2.00 -32.87
CA ARG A 10 -1.15 3.46 -32.63
C ARG A 10 -2.03 3.87 -31.45
N PHE A 11 -3.23 3.31 -31.34
CA PHE A 11 -4.14 3.58 -30.22
C PHE A 11 -3.55 3.08 -28.90
N THR A 12 -3.03 1.85 -28.88
CA THR A 12 -2.36 1.27 -27.71
C THR A 12 -1.12 2.07 -27.31
N GLY A 13 -0.32 2.52 -28.29
CA GLY A 13 0.86 3.34 -28.03
C GLY A 13 0.53 4.74 -27.49
N ALA A 14 -0.55 5.37 -27.98
CA ALA A 14 -1.01 6.66 -27.46
C ALA A 14 -1.55 6.53 -26.04
N MET A 15 -2.34 5.51 -25.78
CA MET A 15 -2.88 5.20 -24.46
C MET A 15 -1.77 4.87 -23.45
N PHE A 16 -0.77 4.08 -23.86
CA PHE A 16 0.40 3.77 -23.03
C PHE A 16 1.16 5.05 -22.65
N ARG A 17 1.45 5.94 -23.61
CA ARG A 17 2.16 7.20 -23.34
C ARG A 17 1.38 8.14 -22.41
N SER A 18 0.05 8.18 -22.53
CA SER A 18 -0.78 9.02 -21.64
C SER A 18 -0.80 8.51 -20.21
N MET A 19 -0.64 7.21 -20.00
CA MET A 19 -0.57 6.60 -18.66
C MET A 19 0.85 6.59 -18.06
N LEU A 20 1.88 6.54 -18.92
CA LEU A 20 3.27 6.45 -18.47
C LEU A 20 3.71 7.71 -17.70
N GLY A 21 3.38 8.89 -18.20
CA GLY A 21 3.75 10.15 -17.56
C GLY A 21 3.24 10.29 -16.14
N PRO A 22 1.93 10.18 -15.89
CA PRO A 22 1.36 10.20 -14.55
C PRO A 22 1.90 9.07 -13.64
N ALA A 23 2.13 7.87 -14.17
CA ALA A 23 2.67 6.75 -13.39
C ALA A 23 4.10 7.01 -12.93
N VAL A 24 4.98 7.49 -13.81
CA VAL A 24 6.36 7.85 -13.47
C VAL A 24 6.38 9.00 -12.45
N LEU A 25 5.56 10.03 -12.66
CA LEU A 25 5.48 11.16 -11.75
C LEU A 25 5.02 10.74 -10.35
N SER A 26 4.02 9.87 -10.26
CA SER A 26 3.53 9.31 -9.00
C SER A 26 4.61 8.48 -8.29
N SER A 27 5.37 7.66 -9.04
CA SER A 27 6.45 6.85 -8.47
C SER A 27 7.61 7.70 -7.97
N LEU A 28 7.94 8.78 -8.70
CA LEU A 28 8.95 9.75 -8.25
C LEU A 28 8.50 10.48 -6.99
N GLY A 29 7.22 10.92 -6.94
CA GLY A 29 6.66 11.56 -5.75
C GLY A 29 6.75 10.65 -4.51
N LEU A 30 6.42 9.37 -4.68
CA LEU A 30 6.57 8.37 -3.60
C LEU A 30 8.01 8.25 -3.13
N ALA A 31 8.96 8.10 -4.06
CA ALA A 31 10.38 7.95 -3.74
C ALA A 31 10.95 9.21 -3.04
N PHE A 32 10.49 10.39 -3.42
CA PHE A 32 10.85 11.62 -2.72
C PHE A 32 10.24 11.71 -1.32
N GLY A 33 8.99 11.25 -1.14
CA GLY A 33 8.36 11.14 0.19
C GLY A 33 9.16 10.22 1.10
N ASP A 34 9.42 8.99 0.67
CA ASP A 34 10.21 8.01 1.43
C ASP A 34 11.61 8.55 1.79
N ALA A 35 12.26 9.28 0.87
CA ALA A 35 13.55 9.89 1.12
C ALA A 35 13.48 11.04 2.15
N ALA A 36 12.43 11.86 2.08
CA ALA A 36 12.19 12.94 3.02
C ALA A 36 11.93 12.40 4.44
N ASP A 37 11.10 11.35 4.56
CA ASP A 37 10.84 10.68 5.82
C ASP A 37 12.11 10.10 6.44
N ALA A 38 12.95 9.43 5.64
CA ALA A 38 14.25 8.92 6.10
C ALA A 38 15.17 10.03 6.61
N VAL A 39 15.20 11.19 5.94
CA VAL A 39 15.97 12.35 6.38
C VAL A 39 15.43 12.91 7.69
N VAL A 40 14.13 13.08 7.83
CA VAL A 40 13.49 13.61 9.05
C VAL A 40 13.75 12.67 10.24
N VAL A 41 13.54 11.37 10.05
CA VAL A 41 13.82 10.36 11.07
C VAL A 41 15.30 10.36 11.45
N GLY A 42 16.19 10.41 10.46
CA GLY A 42 17.64 10.46 10.69
C GLY A 42 18.07 11.69 11.47
N GLN A 43 17.49 12.85 11.18
CA GLN A 43 17.81 14.11 11.88
C GLN A 43 17.24 14.16 13.31
N ARG A 44 16.05 13.58 13.55
CA ARG A 44 15.38 13.63 14.85
C ARG A 44 15.82 12.52 15.80
N MET A 45 15.99 11.31 15.29
CA MET A 45 16.27 10.10 16.09
C MET A 45 17.64 9.49 15.81
N GLY A 46 18.39 10.03 14.84
CA GLY A 46 19.71 9.53 14.48
C GLY A 46 19.69 8.09 13.94
N ALA A 47 20.81 7.38 14.14
CA ALA A 47 20.97 5.99 13.71
C ALA A 47 19.96 5.04 14.35
N THR A 48 19.51 5.30 15.57
CA THR A 48 18.51 4.48 16.28
C THR A 48 17.17 4.49 15.57
N GLY A 49 16.71 5.66 15.12
CA GLY A 49 15.44 5.78 14.37
C GLY A 49 15.50 5.10 13.01
N LEU A 50 16.59 5.31 12.27
CA LEU A 50 16.81 4.65 10.98
C LEU A 50 16.90 3.13 11.12
N ALA A 51 17.55 2.63 12.16
CA ALA A 51 17.57 1.20 12.44
C ALA A 51 16.18 0.65 12.75
N ALA A 52 15.35 1.36 13.52
CA ALA A 52 14.00 0.95 13.84
C ALA A 52 13.10 0.88 12.59
N VAL A 53 13.18 1.87 11.70
CA VAL A 53 12.47 1.87 10.41
C VAL A 53 12.95 0.73 9.52
N GLY A 54 14.26 0.51 9.42
CA GLY A 54 14.84 -0.59 8.65
C GLY A 54 14.38 -1.96 9.13
N LEU A 55 14.33 -2.18 10.45
CA LEU A 55 13.84 -3.41 11.05
C LEU A 55 12.32 -3.61 10.87
N ALA A 56 11.56 -2.55 10.60
CA ALA A 56 10.13 -2.64 10.31
C ALA A 56 9.83 -3.03 8.84
N LEU A 57 10.79 -2.94 7.93
CA LEU A 57 10.58 -3.25 6.50
C LEU A 57 9.95 -4.63 6.24
N PRO A 58 10.34 -5.73 6.91
CA PRO A 58 9.67 -7.03 6.73
C PRO A 58 8.19 -7.01 7.09
N VAL A 59 7.77 -6.19 8.07
CA VAL A 59 6.34 -6.01 8.40
C VAL A 59 5.60 -5.37 7.23
N TYR A 60 6.18 -4.31 6.66
CA TYR A 60 5.64 -3.66 5.46
C TYR A 60 5.57 -4.61 4.27
N MET A 61 6.58 -5.46 4.07
CA MET A 61 6.58 -6.45 2.98
C MET A 61 5.42 -7.44 3.12
N VAL A 62 5.22 -8.00 4.31
CA VAL A 62 4.09 -8.92 4.58
C VAL A 62 2.76 -8.20 4.36
N MET A 63 2.63 -6.98 4.88
CA MET A 63 1.44 -6.15 4.69
C MET A 63 1.15 -5.91 3.21
N ASN A 64 2.16 -5.54 2.42
CA ASN A 64 2.03 -5.28 0.99
C ASN A 64 1.53 -6.51 0.20
N VAL A 65 1.99 -7.71 0.53
CA VAL A 65 1.51 -8.95 -0.11
C VAL A 65 -0.01 -9.07 0.00
N PHE A 66 -0.56 -8.85 1.18
CA PHE A 66 -2.01 -8.94 1.40
C PHE A 66 -2.76 -7.77 0.76
N VAL A 67 -2.26 -6.54 0.92
CA VAL A 67 -2.88 -5.35 0.33
C VAL A 67 -2.95 -5.46 -1.20
N HIS A 68 -1.86 -5.85 -1.85
CA HIS A 68 -1.84 -6.04 -3.29
C HIS A 68 -2.71 -7.23 -3.72
N GLY A 69 -2.73 -8.32 -2.96
CA GLY A 69 -3.58 -9.48 -3.23
C GLY A 69 -5.07 -9.11 -3.23
N PHE A 70 -5.55 -8.49 -2.16
CA PHE A 70 -6.94 -8.06 -2.04
C PHE A 70 -7.27 -6.89 -2.99
N GLY A 71 -6.40 -5.89 -3.08
CA GLY A 71 -6.61 -4.70 -3.89
C GLY A 71 -6.63 -5.02 -5.38
N SER A 72 -5.56 -5.63 -5.90
CA SER A 72 -5.45 -5.96 -7.32
C SER A 72 -6.47 -7.04 -7.73
N GLY A 73 -6.52 -8.16 -7.00
CA GLY A 73 -7.44 -9.26 -7.33
C GLY A 73 -8.90 -8.84 -7.29
N GLY A 74 -9.30 -8.15 -6.21
CA GLY A 74 -10.67 -7.68 -6.03
C GLY A 74 -11.07 -6.62 -7.05
N SER A 75 -10.20 -5.64 -7.30
CA SER A 75 -10.50 -4.53 -8.20
C SER A 75 -10.58 -4.95 -9.67
N VAL A 76 -9.76 -5.89 -10.11
CA VAL A 76 -9.86 -6.45 -11.48
C VAL A 76 -11.18 -7.20 -11.68
N TYR A 77 -11.60 -7.99 -10.71
CA TYR A 77 -12.89 -8.69 -10.77
C TYR A 77 -14.07 -7.71 -10.74
N TYR A 78 -13.97 -6.67 -9.91
CA TYR A 78 -14.94 -5.57 -9.88
C TYR A 78 -15.07 -4.89 -11.25
N ALA A 79 -13.95 -4.48 -11.85
CA ALA A 79 -13.95 -3.82 -13.16
C ALA A 79 -14.57 -4.71 -14.25
N ARG A 80 -14.33 -6.03 -14.20
CA ARG A 80 -14.95 -6.99 -15.11
C ARG A 80 -16.46 -7.02 -14.94
N LEU A 81 -16.97 -7.11 -13.72
CA LEU A 81 -18.42 -7.13 -13.44
C LEU A 81 -19.09 -5.84 -13.90
N MET A 82 -18.43 -4.69 -13.68
CA MET A 82 -18.92 -3.40 -14.18
C MET A 82 -18.99 -3.38 -15.72
N GLY A 83 -17.95 -3.89 -16.40
CA GLY A 83 -17.94 -4.01 -17.87
C GLY A 83 -19.00 -4.97 -18.43
N GLU A 84 -19.45 -5.96 -17.66
CA GLU A 84 -20.54 -6.88 -18.00
C GLU A 84 -21.94 -6.31 -17.66
N GLY A 85 -22.03 -5.10 -17.08
CA GLY A 85 -23.29 -4.47 -16.64
C GLY A 85 -23.88 -5.07 -15.35
N ARG A 86 -23.10 -5.83 -14.59
CA ARG A 86 -23.49 -6.53 -13.35
C ARG A 86 -23.16 -5.70 -12.11
N GLU A 87 -23.67 -4.48 -12.05
CA GLU A 87 -23.33 -3.51 -11.01
C GLU A 87 -23.59 -4.01 -9.57
N GLN A 88 -24.71 -4.69 -9.33
CA GLN A 88 -25.04 -5.20 -8.00
C GLN A 88 -24.01 -6.24 -7.51
N GLU A 89 -23.51 -7.06 -8.41
CA GLU A 89 -22.47 -8.05 -8.08
C GLU A 89 -21.10 -7.38 -7.89
N ALA A 90 -20.80 -6.33 -8.64
CA ALA A 90 -19.60 -5.53 -8.47
C ALA A 90 -19.55 -4.88 -7.06
N VAL A 91 -20.66 -4.25 -6.64
CA VAL A 91 -20.79 -3.67 -5.29
C VAL A 91 -20.68 -4.73 -4.20
N ARG A 92 -21.27 -5.91 -4.42
CA ARG A 92 -21.15 -7.03 -3.49
C ARG A 92 -19.70 -7.51 -3.37
N ASN A 93 -18.99 -7.64 -4.49
CA ASN A 93 -17.56 -7.97 -4.51
C ASN A 93 -16.75 -6.95 -3.72
N PHE A 94 -16.93 -5.66 -3.96
CA PHE A 94 -16.26 -4.59 -3.23
C PHE A 94 -16.45 -4.74 -1.71
N ARG A 95 -17.70 -4.90 -1.26
CA ARG A 95 -18.01 -5.08 0.16
C ARG A 95 -17.32 -6.30 0.75
N GLN A 96 -17.35 -7.44 0.05
CA GLN A 96 -16.71 -8.67 0.51
C GLN A 96 -15.19 -8.52 0.62
N VAL A 97 -14.55 -7.90 -0.35
CA VAL A 97 -13.09 -7.68 -0.34
C VAL A 97 -12.68 -6.73 0.79
N ILE A 98 -13.43 -5.64 0.99
CA ILE A 98 -13.17 -4.71 2.11
C ILE A 98 -13.33 -5.41 3.47
N GLN A 99 -14.38 -6.21 3.65
CA GLN A 99 -14.59 -6.97 4.89
C GLN A 99 -13.48 -8.00 5.12
N ALA A 100 -13.08 -8.72 4.08
CA ALA A 100 -12.00 -9.70 4.16
C ALA A 100 -10.65 -9.02 4.47
N ALA A 101 -10.34 -7.91 3.78
CA ALA A 101 -9.13 -7.14 4.01
C ALA A 101 -9.09 -6.58 5.45
N LEU A 102 -10.22 -6.07 5.95
CA LEU A 102 -10.34 -5.59 7.34
C LEU A 102 -10.15 -6.72 8.34
N ALA A 103 -10.80 -7.87 8.14
CA ALA A 103 -10.65 -9.04 9.02
C ALA A 103 -9.20 -9.53 9.06
N VAL A 104 -8.56 -9.67 7.90
CA VAL A 104 -7.15 -10.10 7.80
C VAL A 104 -6.22 -9.08 8.45
N SER A 105 -6.42 -7.78 8.24
CA SER A 105 -5.59 -6.74 8.85
C SER A 105 -5.70 -6.72 10.38
N VAL A 106 -6.89 -6.88 10.92
CA VAL A 106 -7.11 -6.99 12.37
C VAL A 106 -6.44 -8.24 12.92
N LEU A 107 -6.58 -9.38 12.25
CA LEU A 107 -5.93 -10.64 12.66
C LEU A 107 -4.41 -10.53 12.63
N LEU A 108 -3.84 -9.99 11.57
CA LEU A 108 -2.39 -9.78 11.44
C LEU A 108 -1.88 -8.77 12.47
N GLY A 109 -2.59 -7.66 12.67
CA GLY A 109 -2.25 -6.65 13.66
C GLY A 109 -2.30 -7.21 15.07
N ALA A 110 -3.36 -7.94 15.44
CA ALA A 110 -3.49 -8.59 16.74
C ALA A 110 -2.43 -9.67 16.96
N ALA A 111 -2.22 -10.56 15.99
CA ALA A 111 -1.18 -11.59 16.06
C ALA A 111 0.22 -10.96 16.18
N GLY A 112 0.53 -9.98 15.34
CA GLY A 112 1.79 -9.26 15.41
C GLY A 112 2.00 -8.56 16.75
N ARG A 113 0.94 -7.99 17.34
CA ARG A 113 1.01 -7.33 18.65
C ARG A 113 1.20 -8.32 19.81
N LEU A 114 0.56 -9.48 19.74
CA LEU A 114 0.70 -10.55 20.75
C LEU A 114 2.10 -11.17 20.74
N PHE A 115 2.67 -11.33 19.55
CA PHE A 115 3.99 -11.95 19.37
C PHE A 115 5.10 -10.94 19.10
N LEU A 116 4.89 -9.65 19.39
CA LEU A 116 5.78 -8.57 19.02
C LEU A 116 7.22 -8.79 19.47
N ASP A 117 7.45 -9.19 20.71
CA ASP A 117 8.81 -9.39 21.24
C ASP A 117 9.52 -10.57 20.57
N ARG A 118 8.81 -11.65 20.25
CA ARG A 118 9.36 -12.78 19.48
C ARG A 118 9.64 -12.40 18.04
N PHE A 119 8.78 -11.58 17.48
CA PHE A 119 8.94 -11.09 16.12
C PHE A 119 10.16 -10.16 16.00
N LEU A 120 10.36 -9.27 16.95
CA LEU A 120 11.54 -8.41 17.02
C LEU A 120 12.83 -9.22 17.20
N TRP A 121 12.78 -10.28 18.02
CA TRP A 121 13.91 -11.19 18.15
C TRP A 121 14.26 -11.88 16.82
N LEU A 122 13.25 -12.30 16.04
CA LEU A 122 13.45 -12.89 14.71
C LEU A 122 14.06 -11.89 13.71
N LEU A 123 13.74 -10.61 13.87
CA LEU A 123 14.31 -9.51 13.07
C LEU A 123 15.75 -9.14 13.49
N GLY A 124 16.29 -9.79 14.53
CA GLY A 124 17.66 -9.60 14.96
C GLY A 124 17.87 -8.52 16.02
N THR A 125 16.79 -8.01 16.65
CA THR A 125 16.89 -7.07 17.76
C THR A 125 16.41 -7.69 19.07
N THR A 126 17.15 -7.46 20.15
CA THR A 126 16.92 -8.04 21.47
C THR A 126 16.84 -6.95 22.53
N PRO A 127 16.28 -7.25 23.72
CA PRO A 127 16.26 -6.29 24.83
C PRO A 127 17.65 -5.75 25.22
N SER A 128 18.72 -6.48 24.89
CA SER A 128 20.11 -6.02 25.11
C SER A 128 20.50 -4.85 24.20
N ASP A 129 19.81 -4.63 23.08
CA ASP A 129 20.06 -3.52 22.15
C ASP A 129 19.46 -2.19 22.63
N GLY A 130 18.86 -2.18 23.82
CA GLY A 130 18.45 -1.00 24.57
C GLY A 130 17.55 -0.04 23.77
N ALA A 131 18.11 1.08 23.34
CA ALA A 131 17.36 2.15 22.67
C ALA A 131 16.78 1.72 21.31
N VAL A 132 17.49 0.89 20.54
CA VAL A 132 17.02 0.41 19.23
C VAL A 132 15.83 -0.52 19.39
N PHE A 133 15.88 -1.44 20.35
CA PHE A 133 14.77 -2.35 20.67
C PHE A 133 13.53 -1.58 21.10
N ALA A 134 13.69 -0.60 22.00
CA ALA A 134 12.57 0.22 22.48
C ALA A 134 11.93 1.04 21.35
N ALA A 135 12.74 1.68 20.50
CA ALA A 135 12.28 2.44 19.35
C ALA A 135 11.54 1.54 18.35
N CYS A 136 12.13 0.38 18.02
CA CYS A 136 11.53 -0.60 17.11
C CYS A 136 10.20 -1.15 17.65
N LYS A 137 10.15 -1.51 18.94
CA LYS A 137 8.95 -1.99 19.61
C LYS A 137 7.80 -0.96 19.57
N THR A 138 8.12 0.30 19.81
CA THR A 138 7.15 1.39 19.75
C THR A 138 6.66 1.60 18.31
N TYR A 139 7.59 1.72 17.36
CA TYR A 139 7.27 1.99 15.96
C TYR A 139 6.44 0.85 15.34
N VAL A 140 6.90 -0.39 15.44
CA VAL A 140 6.17 -1.56 14.93
C VAL A 140 4.84 -1.75 15.67
N GLY A 141 4.81 -1.48 16.99
CA GLY A 141 3.58 -1.54 17.77
C GLY A 141 2.49 -0.59 17.28
N ILE A 142 2.85 0.66 16.95
CA ILE A 142 1.93 1.65 16.38
C ILE A 142 1.50 1.22 14.96
N LEU A 143 2.43 0.77 14.13
CA LEU A 143 2.15 0.27 12.79
C LEU A 143 1.13 -0.86 12.79
N LEU A 144 1.28 -1.84 13.69
CA LEU A 144 0.37 -2.97 13.82
C LEU A 144 -1.05 -2.54 14.25
N ILE A 145 -1.17 -1.53 15.11
CA ILE A 145 -2.47 -0.95 15.50
C ILE A 145 -3.11 -0.21 14.33
N GLY A 146 -2.30 0.53 13.55
CA GLY A 146 -2.75 1.27 12.37
C GLY A 146 -3.05 0.40 11.15
N MET A 147 -2.65 -0.88 11.15
CA MET A 147 -2.81 -1.80 10.03
C MET A 147 -4.21 -1.81 9.38
N PRO A 148 -5.33 -1.87 10.13
CA PRO A 148 -6.66 -1.88 9.53
C PRO A 148 -6.95 -0.63 8.69
N VAL A 149 -6.52 0.54 9.16
CA VAL A 149 -6.71 1.81 8.45
C VAL A 149 -5.86 1.85 7.19
N ILE A 150 -4.61 1.41 7.28
CA ILE A 150 -3.68 1.35 6.16
C ILE A 150 -4.22 0.40 5.08
N PHE A 151 -4.66 -0.81 5.45
CA PHE A 151 -5.27 -1.77 4.52
C PHE A 151 -6.48 -1.19 3.81
N LEU A 152 -7.38 -0.56 4.57
CA LEU A 152 -8.59 0.04 4.01
C LEU A 152 -8.26 1.12 2.98
N SER A 153 -7.30 1.99 3.30
CA SER A 153 -6.85 3.07 2.42
C SER A 153 -6.25 2.53 1.12
N TYR A 154 -5.32 1.58 1.20
CA TYR A 154 -4.67 1.02 0.02
C TYR A 154 -5.63 0.21 -0.84
N VAL A 155 -6.45 -0.68 -0.25
CA VAL A 155 -7.42 -1.48 -1.00
C VAL A 155 -8.45 -0.59 -1.68
N SER A 156 -8.97 0.43 -0.99
CA SER A 156 -9.91 1.40 -1.59
C SER A 156 -9.29 2.16 -2.77
N ASN A 157 -7.99 2.49 -2.70
CA ASN A 157 -7.28 3.17 -3.79
C ASN A 157 -7.25 2.32 -5.08
N TYR A 158 -7.15 0.98 -4.98
CA TYR A 158 -7.23 0.10 -6.15
C TYR A 158 -8.59 0.18 -6.85
N TYR A 159 -9.68 0.26 -6.10
CA TYR A 159 -11.03 0.38 -6.65
C TYR A 159 -11.28 1.76 -7.27
N LEU A 160 -10.83 2.83 -6.61
CA LEU A 160 -10.95 4.20 -7.13
C LEU A 160 -10.20 4.41 -8.45
N ARG A 161 -9.12 3.67 -8.68
CA ARG A 161 -8.39 3.71 -9.96
C ARG A 161 -9.15 3.05 -11.11
N ASN A 162 -10.03 2.09 -10.82
CA ASN A 162 -10.82 1.36 -11.81
C ASN A 162 -12.17 2.03 -12.13
N ASP A 163 -12.67 2.86 -11.24
CA ASP A 163 -13.81 3.74 -11.50
C ASP A 163 -13.26 5.07 -12.00
N ASP A 164 -13.66 5.62 -13.10
CA ASP A 164 -13.20 6.88 -13.78
C ASP A 164 -12.70 8.03 -12.86
N TYR A 165 -12.65 7.79 -11.56
CA TYR A 165 -12.14 8.64 -10.49
C TYR A 165 -10.63 8.52 -10.23
N SER A 166 -9.86 8.04 -11.21
CA SER A 166 -8.39 7.90 -11.09
C SER A 166 -7.68 9.21 -10.68
N LYS A 167 -8.24 10.37 -11.06
CA LYS A 167 -7.76 11.68 -10.62
C LYS A 167 -7.97 11.92 -9.12
N LEU A 168 -9.11 11.50 -8.57
CA LEU A 168 -9.40 11.61 -7.13
C LEU A 168 -8.51 10.67 -6.31
N ALA A 169 -8.27 9.46 -6.81
CA ALA A 169 -7.34 8.53 -6.20
C ALA A 169 -5.90 9.09 -6.15
N GLY A 170 -5.47 9.72 -7.25
CA GLY A 170 -4.16 10.38 -7.33
C GLY A 170 -4.04 11.56 -6.37
N ILE A 171 -5.04 12.43 -6.31
CA ILE A 171 -5.06 13.58 -5.39
C ILE A 171 -5.07 13.12 -3.94
N GLY A 172 -5.94 12.17 -3.58
CA GLY A 172 -6.03 11.64 -2.21
C GLY A 172 -4.71 11.02 -1.75
N PHE A 173 -4.04 10.27 -2.63
CA PHE A 173 -2.75 9.68 -2.34
C PHE A 173 -1.64 10.72 -2.21
N THR A 174 -1.63 11.75 -3.06
CA THR A 174 -0.65 12.84 -2.99
C THR A 174 -0.84 13.69 -1.73
N VAL A 175 -2.10 14.01 -1.39
CA VAL A 175 -2.41 14.77 -0.17
C VAL A 175 -2.03 13.97 1.08
N GLY A 176 -2.30 12.66 1.10
CA GLY A 176 -1.88 11.78 2.20
C GLY A 176 -0.36 11.82 2.41
N ASN A 177 0.42 11.65 1.35
CA ASN A 177 1.90 11.66 1.43
C ASN A 177 2.51 13.05 1.73
N VAL A 178 1.78 14.15 1.53
CA VAL A 178 2.26 15.51 1.87
C VAL A 178 1.92 15.88 3.31
N CYS A 179 0.91 15.20 3.90
CA CYS A 179 0.50 15.44 5.28
C CYS A 179 1.26 14.56 6.30
N ASP A 180 2.02 13.54 5.85
CA ASP A 180 2.92 12.73 6.65
C ASP A 180 4.27 13.43 6.83
#